data_69d8b031bc4638607f984e7bee9001a4
#
_entry.id   69d8b031bc4638607f984e7bee9001a4
#
_cell.length_a   1.000
_cell.length_b   1.000
_cell.length_c   1.000
_cell.angle_alpha   90.00
_cell.angle_beta   90.00
_cell.angle_gamma   90.00
#
_symmetry.space_group_name_H-M   'P 1'
#
loop_
_entity.id
_entity.type
_entity.pdbx_description
1 polymer ?
#
loop_
_entity_poly.entity_id
_entity_poly.type
_entity_poly.pdbx_seq_one_letter_code
_entity_poly.pdbx_strand_id
1 'polypeptide(L)'
;MLLVYVTETAVAGPSLVFDARTGDVLLAHKAGDAWHPASLTKMMTVYVAVRAVRAGKISLDQKIVMTKEAAKQPPSKLGAKAGSKFTVDFAIRALMVRSTNDVSVALAQAVAGTEAKFVAQMNADAKRLGMSATHFVNPHGLHDPAQVTTARDMGLLAAPLVHE
;
A
#
# COMPACT_ATOMS: atom_id res chain seq x y z
N MET A 1 -21.95 -40.04 -22.12
CA MET A 1 -20.84 -39.35 -21.40
C MET A 1 -21.46 -38.06 -20.82
N LEU A 2 -21.74 -38.06 -19.53
CA LEU A 2 -22.42 -36.93 -18.86
C LEU A 2 -21.31 -35.94 -18.45
N LEU A 3 -21.29 -34.74 -19.06
CA LEU A 3 -20.40 -33.65 -18.63
C LEU A 3 -20.99 -33.01 -17.38
N VAL A 4 -20.40 -33.26 -16.23
CA VAL A 4 -20.75 -32.55 -14.99
C VAL A 4 -19.99 -31.21 -15.01
N TYR A 5 -20.69 -30.11 -15.26
CA TYR A 5 -20.15 -28.78 -15.04
C TYR A 5 -20.13 -28.52 -13.53
N VAL A 6 -18.98 -28.56 -12.92
CA VAL A 6 -18.77 -28.01 -11.58
C VAL A 6 -18.69 -26.48 -11.75
N THR A 7 -19.75 -25.79 -11.42
CA THR A 7 -19.72 -24.33 -11.30
C THR A 7 -19.01 -23.99 -9.99
N GLU A 8 -17.71 -23.70 -10.05
CA GLU A 8 -17.05 -23.03 -8.93
C GLU A 8 -17.68 -21.64 -8.77
N THR A 9 -18.43 -21.45 -7.71
CA THR A 9 -18.90 -20.11 -7.34
C THR A 9 -17.67 -19.30 -6.91
N ALA A 10 -17.33 -18.26 -7.66
CA ALA A 10 -16.31 -17.30 -7.25
C ALA A 10 -16.76 -16.69 -5.91
N VAL A 11 -16.00 -17.01 -4.84
CA VAL A 11 -16.25 -16.40 -3.53
C VAL A 11 -15.63 -15.00 -3.56
N ALA A 12 -16.48 -13.98 -3.53
CA ALA A 12 -16.01 -12.60 -3.38
C ALA A 12 -15.26 -12.44 -2.05
N GLY A 13 -14.08 -11.84 -2.09
CA GLY A 13 -13.31 -11.51 -0.89
C GLY A 13 -14.02 -10.47 -0.01
N PRO A 14 -13.46 -10.16 1.17
CA PRO A 14 -13.98 -9.12 2.05
C PRO A 14 -14.12 -7.78 1.34
N SER A 15 -15.24 -7.09 1.56
CA SER A 15 -15.50 -5.81 0.90
C SER A 15 -16.19 -4.82 1.84
N LEU A 16 -15.93 -3.54 1.62
CA LEU A 16 -16.53 -2.42 2.31
C LEU A 16 -16.78 -1.29 1.31
N VAL A 17 -18.00 -0.74 1.33
CA VAL A 17 -18.35 0.50 0.65
C VAL A 17 -18.82 1.48 1.71
N PHE A 18 -18.27 2.68 1.72
CA PHE A 18 -18.61 3.72 2.67
C PHE A 18 -18.58 5.10 2.01
N ASP A 19 -19.36 6.03 2.56
CA ASP A 19 -19.27 7.44 2.18
C ASP A 19 -17.99 8.02 2.79
N ALA A 20 -17.04 8.41 1.95
CA ALA A 20 -15.74 8.93 2.42
C ALA A 20 -15.88 10.24 3.19
N ARG A 21 -16.95 11.03 2.97
CA ARG A 21 -17.19 12.31 3.62
C ARG A 21 -17.79 12.16 5.03
N THR A 22 -18.73 11.21 5.21
CA THR A 22 -19.46 11.00 6.48
C THR A 22 -18.91 9.83 7.29
N GLY A 23 -18.25 8.87 6.65
CA GLY A 23 -17.83 7.60 7.24
C GLY A 23 -18.96 6.56 7.29
N ASP A 24 -20.16 6.87 6.79
CA ASP A 24 -21.31 5.97 6.83
C ASP A 24 -21.04 4.72 5.97
N VAL A 25 -21.24 3.55 6.56
CA VAL A 25 -21.08 2.28 5.86
C VAL A 25 -22.34 1.99 5.03
N LEU A 26 -22.17 1.89 3.72
CA LEU A 26 -23.23 1.61 2.76
C LEU A 26 -23.36 0.11 2.45
N LEU A 27 -22.23 -0.61 2.43
CA LEU A 27 -22.20 -2.06 2.22
C LEU A 27 -20.97 -2.64 2.95
N ALA A 28 -21.18 -3.75 3.65
CA ALA A 28 -20.09 -4.51 4.27
C ALA A 28 -20.34 -6.02 4.06
N HIS A 29 -19.34 -6.72 3.51
CA HIS A 29 -19.35 -8.16 3.41
C HIS A 29 -18.03 -8.69 3.99
N LYS A 30 -18.12 -9.44 5.09
CA LYS A 30 -16.94 -10.00 5.78
C LYS A 30 -15.85 -8.95 6.04
N ALA A 31 -16.22 -7.69 6.23
CA ALA A 31 -15.29 -6.55 6.24
C ALA A 31 -14.25 -6.61 7.38
N GLY A 32 -14.48 -7.43 8.41
CA GLY A 32 -13.55 -7.70 9.51
C GLY A 32 -12.69 -8.94 9.33
N ASP A 33 -12.90 -9.74 8.28
CA ASP A 33 -12.12 -10.95 8.06
C ASP A 33 -10.71 -10.63 7.61
N ALA A 34 -9.73 -11.38 8.14
CA ALA A 34 -8.32 -11.22 7.76
C ALA A 34 -8.12 -11.57 6.28
N TRP A 35 -7.39 -10.73 5.58
CA TRP A 35 -7.11 -10.88 4.16
C TRP A 35 -5.73 -10.33 3.80
N HIS A 36 -5.14 -10.78 2.70
CA HIS A 36 -3.88 -10.23 2.22
C HIS A 36 -4.15 -8.97 1.39
N PRO A 37 -3.54 -7.81 1.74
CA PRO A 37 -3.84 -6.54 1.08
C PRO A 37 -3.38 -6.46 -0.38
N ALA A 38 -2.45 -7.30 -0.79
CA ALA A 38 -1.79 -7.18 -2.09
C ALA A 38 -1.36 -5.72 -2.35
N SER A 39 -1.56 -5.18 -3.54
CA SER A 39 -1.15 -3.81 -3.91
C SER A 39 -1.88 -2.70 -3.15
N LEU A 40 -2.96 -2.98 -2.43
CA LEU A 40 -3.56 -1.98 -1.53
C LEU A 40 -2.58 -1.52 -0.43
N THR A 41 -1.58 -2.34 -0.11
CA THR A 41 -0.44 -1.95 0.75
C THR A 41 0.18 -0.60 0.36
N LYS A 42 0.22 -0.30 -0.95
CA LYS A 42 0.84 0.94 -1.45
C LYS A 42 0.09 2.21 -1.02
N MET A 43 -1.18 2.10 -0.62
CA MET A 43 -1.90 3.21 0.01
C MET A 43 -1.21 3.60 1.33
N MET A 44 -0.81 2.63 2.16
CA MET A 44 -0.06 2.92 3.38
C MET A 44 1.34 3.50 3.06
N THR A 45 2.00 3.00 2.03
CA THR A 45 3.29 3.54 1.58
C THR A 45 3.17 5.01 1.17
N VAL A 46 2.15 5.37 0.41
CA VAL A 46 1.87 6.77 0.05
C VAL A 46 1.51 7.59 1.28
N TYR A 47 0.68 7.05 2.17
CA TYR A 47 0.28 7.73 3.40
C TYR A 47 1.48 8.12 4.27
N VAL A 48 2.41 7.18 4.53
CA VAL A 48 3.64 7.45 5.28
C VAL A 48 4.51 8.50 4.57
N ALA A 49 4.64 8.41 3.25
CA ALA A 49 5.42 9.37 2.46
C ALA A 49 4.81 10.78 2.50
N VAL A 50 3.50 10.92 2.32
CA VAL A 50 2.79 12.22 2.41
C VAL A 50 2.93 12.82 3.80
N ARG A 51 2.81 12.01 4.85
CA ARG A 51 3.07 12.48 6.23
C ARG A 51 4.50 12.95 6.44
N ALA A 52 5.48 12.28 5.84
CA ALA A 52 6.88 12.71 5.90
C ALA A 52 7.08 14.06 5.18
N VAL A 53 6.40 14.27 4.04
CA VAL A 53 6.40 15.57 3.34
C VAL A 53 5.77 16.66 4.19
N ARG A 54 4.61 16.43 4.78
CA ARG A 54 3.92 17.39 5.66
C ARG A 54 4.73 17.72 6.91
N ALA A 55 5.48 16.75 7.42
CA ALA A 55 6.39 16.96 8.55
C ALA A 55 7.72 17.65 8.16
N GLY A 56 7.90 18.02 6.89
CA GLY A 56 9.13 18.66 6.39
C GLY A 56 10.38 17.75 6.39
N LYS A 57 10.20 16.43 6.55
CA LYS A 57 11.30 15.46 6.55
C LYS A 57 11.86 15.20 5.15
N ILE A 58 11.02 15.28 4.15
CA ILE A 58 11.32 15.21 2.72
C ILE A 58 10.44 16.23 1.98
N SER A 59 10.79 16.57 0.73
CA SER A 59 9.95 17.44 -0.10
C SER A 59 9.50 16.73 -1.39
N LEU A 60 8.39 17.18 -2.00
CA LEU A 60 7.85 16.58 -3.22
C LEU A 60 8.81 16.64 -4.40
N ASP A 61 9.61 17.69 -4.50
CA ASP A 61 10.62 17.93 -5.54
C ASP A 61 11.97 17.25 -5.23
N GLN A 62 12.16 16.75 -3.99
CA GLN A 62 13.35 16.01 -3.61
C GLN A 62 13.57 14.81 -4.53
N LYS A 63 14.78 14.69 -5.08
CA LYS A 63 15.16 13.55 -5.91
C LYS A 63 15.55 12.38 -5.03
N ILE A 64 14.93 11.24 -5.29
CA ILE A 64 15.24 9.94 -4.70
C ILE A 64 15.89 9.04 -5.75
N VAL A 65 16.60 8.02 -5.31
CA VAL A 65 17.43 7.16 -6.16
C VAL A 65 16.81 5.77 -6.24
N MET A 66 16.72 5.21 -7.44
CA MET A 66 16.44 3.78 -7.62
C MET A 66 17.67 2.99 -7.14
N THR A 67 17.55 2.35 -5.98
CA THR A 67 18.63 1.51 -5.44
C THR A 67 18.75 0.19 -6.21
N LYS A 68 19.87 -0.54 -6.01
CA LYS A 68 20.03 -1.87 -6.61
C LYS A 68 18.97 -2.86 -6.11
N GLU A 69 18.57 -2.76 -4.84
CA GLU A 69 17.53 -3.60 -4.22
C GLU A 69 16.15 -3.27 -4.81
N ALA A 70 15.81 -1.98 -4.89
CA ALA A 70 14.58 -1.53 -5.50
C ALA A 70 14.46 -2.01 -6.96
N ALA A 71 15.50 -1.84 -7.77
CA ALA A 71 15.50 -2.22 -9.18
C ALA A 71 15.32 -3.74 -9.42
N LYS A 72 15.64 -4.58 -8.41
CA LYS A 72 15.47 -6.05 -8.48
C LYS A 72 14.03 -6.51 -8.22
N GLN A 73 13.15 -5.62 -7.74
CA GLN A 73 11.77 -6.01 -7.42
C GLN A 73 11.06 -6.62 -8.64
N PRO A 74 10.21 -7.65 -8.43
CA PRO A 74 9.43 -8.24 -9.51
C PRO A 74 8.34 -7.27 -10.01
N PRO A 75 7.73 -7.53 -11.18
CA PRO A 75 6.61 -6.75 -11.69
C PRO A 75 5.40 -6.75 -10.72
N SER A 76 4.55 -5.68 -10.73
CA SER A 76 4.61 -4.52 -11.61
C SER A 76 5.71 -3.55 -11.18
N LYS A 77 6.41 -2.94 -12.13
CA LYS A 77 7.53 -2.04 -11.83
C LYS A 77 7.68 -0.94 -12.87
N LEU A 78 8.37 0.14 -12.50
CA LEU A 78 8.79 1.19 -13.42
C LEU A 78 9.86 0.68 -14.39
N GLY A 79 10.76 -0.20 -13.90
CA GLY A 79 11.86 -0.77 -14.69
C GLY A 79 13.04 0.19 -14.87
N ALA A 80 13.13 1.25 -14.05
CA ALA A 80 14.26 2.17 -14.09
C ALA A 80 15.55 1.48 -13.63
N LYS A 81 16.67 1.83 -14.25
CA LYS A 81 18.00 1.30 -13.88
C LYS A 81 18.40 1.78 -12.49
N ALA A 82 19.15 0.95 -11.76
CA ALA A 82 19.78 1.38 -10.51
C ALA A 82 20.62 2.64 -10.74
N GLY A 83 20.52 3.62 -9.82
CA GLY A 83 21.12 4.94 -9.94
C GLY A 83 20.26 5.98 -10.64
N SER A 84 19.16 5.60 -11.30
CA SER A 84 18.18 6.56 -11.84
C SER A 84 17.58 7.40 -10.73
N LYS A 85 17.33 8.68 -11.03
CA LYS A 85 16.76 9.64 -10.07
C LYS A 85 15.40 10.12 -10.54
N PHE A 86 14.45 10.26 -9.64
CA PHE A 86 13.12 10.82 -9.87
C PHE A 86 12.63 11.51 -8.59
N THR A 87 11.63 12.37 -8.71
CA THR A 87 11.12 13.12 -7.56
C THR A 87 10.22 12.27 -6.66
N VAL A 88 10.03 12.69 -5.41
CA VAL A 88 9.04 12.09 -4.50
C VAL A 88 7.63 12.19 -5.08
N ASP A 89 7.26 13.33 -5.69
CA ASP A 89 5.96 13.48 -6.38
C ASP A 89 5.79 12.43 -7.48
N PHE A 90 6.78 12.27 -8.35
CA PHE A 90 6.73 11.22 -9.38
C PHE A 90 6.58 9.83 -8.79
N ALA A 91 7.30 9.53 -7.70
CA ALA A 91 7.20 8.24 -7.01
C ALA A 91 5.77 7.97 -6.51
N ILE A 92 5.16 8.92 -5.82
CA ILE A 92 3.78 8.81 -5.32
C ILE A 92 2.81 8.54 -6.49
N ARG A 93 2.90 9.31 -7.57
CA ARG A 93 2.05 9.10 -8.76
C ARG A 93 2.29 7.73 -9.41
N ALA A 94 3.54 7.29 -9.52
CA ALA A 94 3.88 5.98 -10.09
C ALA A 94 3.30 4.83 -9.25
N LEU A 95 3.31 4.93 -7.91
CA LEU A 95 2.68 3.97 -7.03
C LEU A 95 1.16 3.91 -7.27
N MET A 96 0.50 5.04 -7.30
CA MET A 96 -0.96 5.11 -7.39
C MET A 96 -1.50 4.71 -8.76
N VAL A 97 -0.80 5.10 -9.85
CA VAL A 97 -1.27 4.86 -11.23
C VAL A 97 -0.82 3.50 -11.77
N ARG A 98 0.43 3.08 -11.50
CA ARG A 98 1.03 1.87 -12.06
C ARG A 98 1.33 0.77 -11.05
N SER A 99 1.09 1.03 -9.78
CA SER A 99 1.31 0.05 -8.70
C SER A 99 2.74 -0.53 -8.69
N THR A 100 3.76 0.31 -8.84
CA THR A 100 5.16 -0.09 -9.07
C THR A 100 5.84 -0.57 -7.78
N ASN A 101 6.33 -1.81 -7.76
CA ASN A 101 6.99 -2.41 -6.60
C ASN A 101 8.38 -1.82 -6.35
N ASP A 102 9.17 -1.62 -7.41
CA ASP A 102 10.50 -1.03 -7.36
C ASP A 102 10.48 0.40 -6.79
N VAL A 103 9.51 1.22 -7.21
CA VAL A 103 9.37 2.59 -6.70
C VAL A 103 8.90 2.58 -5.24
N SER A 104 8.07 1.60 -4.81
CA SER A 104 7.68 1.46 -3.39
C SER A 104 8.91 1.31 -2.49
N VAL A 105 9.85 0.44 -2.87
CA VAL A 105 11.10 0.22 -2.11
C VAL A 105 12.00 1.46 -2.15
N ALA A 106 12.17 2.07 -3.33
CA ALA A 106 12.98 3.29 -3.46
C ALA A 106 12.43 4.44 -2.61
N LEU A 107 11.10 4.64 -2.59
CA LEU A 107 10.45 5.66 -1.77
C LEU A 107 10.59 5.34 -0.28
N ALA A 108 10.38 4.09 0.12
CA ALA A 108 10.53 3.65 1.50
C ALA A 108 11.95 3.91 2.04
N GLN A 109 12.96 3.58 1.25
CA GLN A 109 14.36 3.84 1.59
C GLN A 109 14.68 5.34 1.67
N ALA A 110 14.12 6.14 0.77
CA ALA A 110 14.31 7.59 0.79
C ALA A 110 13.69 8.25 2.03
N VAL A 111 12.52 7.78 2.48
CA VAL A 111 11.80 8.33 3.64
C VAL A 111 12.43 7.91 4.96
N ALA A 112 12.83 6.64 5.10
CA ALA A 112 13.22 6.05 6.38
C ALA A 112 14.67 5.54 6.43
N GLY A 113 15.42 5.64 5.33
CA GLY A 113 16.78 5.13 5.20
C GLY A 113 16.84 3.64 4.88
N THR A 114 15.93 2.82 5.43
CA THR A 114 15.82 1.38 5.15
C THR A 114 14.36 0.96 5.04
N GLU A 115 14.12 -0.14 4.31
CA GLU A 115 12.79 -0.74 4.19
C GLU A 115 12.24 -1.17 5.56
N ALA A 116 13.06 -1.80 6.40
CA ALA A 116 12.65 -2.22 7.74
C ALA A 116 12.19 -1.06 8.63
N LYS A 117 12.91 0.07 8.61
CA LYS A 117 12.48 1.28 9.35
C LYS A 117 11.20 1.87 8.77
N PHE A 118 11.01 1.80 7.47
CA PHE A 118 9.79 2.26 6.83
C PHE A 118 8.59 1.38 7.21
N VAL A 119 8.74 0.05 7.19
CA VAL A 119 7.71 -0.90 7.64
C VAL A 119 7.34 -0.66 9.10
N ALA A 120 8.31 -0.37 9.96
CA ALA A 120 8.01 0.01 11.34
C ALA A 120 7.13 1.29 11.41
N GLN A 121 7.37 2.28 10.54
CA GLN A 121 6.51 3.46 10.43
C GLN A 121 5.11 3.12 9.90
N MET A 122 5.00 2.23 8.89
CA MET A 122 3.71 1.76 8.38
C MET A 122 2.87 1.14 9.51
N ASN A 123 3.45 0.27 10.33
CA ASN A 123 2.76 -0.37 11.43
C ASN A 123 2.41 0.61 12.57
N ALA A 124 3.28 1.59 12.85
CA ALA A 124 2.98 2.66 13.80
C ALA A 124 1.79 3.51 13.34
N ASP A 125 1.73 3.82 12.03
CA ASP A 125 0.63 4.57 11.45
C ASP A 125 -0.67 3.75 11.37
N ALA A 126 -0.59 2.46 11.07
CA ALA A 126 -1.73 1.55 11.14
C ALA A 126 -2.35 1.56 12.55
N LYS A 127 -1.51 1.42 13.58
CA LYS A 127 -1.98 1.52 14.99
C LYS A 127 -2.63 2.88 15.28
N ARG A 128 -2.03 3.99 14.83
CA ARG A 128 -2.56 5.35 15.03
C ARG A 128 -3.91 5.57 14.34
N LEU A 129 -4.13 4.93 13.19
CA LEU A 129 -5.38 4.96 12.44
C LEU A 129 -6.45 4.01 12.99
N GLY A 130 -6.12 3.18 13.99
CA GLY A 130 -7.05 2.20 14.55
C GLY A 130 -7.19 0.93 13.70
N MET A 131 -6.24 0.65 12.80
CA MET A 131 -6.18 -0.56 11.96
C MET A 131 -5.70 -1.75 12.78
N SER A 132 -6.54 -2.21 13.71
CA SER A 132 -6.16 -3.18 14.76
C SER A 132 -5.92 -4.60 14.25
N ALA A 133 -6.41 -4.94 13.06
CA ALA A 133 -6.24 -6.24 12.41
C ALA A 133 -5.24 -6.19 11.24
N THR A 134 -4.39 -5.15 11.21
CA THR A 134 -3.44 -4.94 10.10
C THR A 134 -2.00 -5.08 10.57
N HIS A 135 -1.21 -5.82 9.80
CA HIS A 135 0.23 -5.92 9.95
C HIS A 135 0.92 -5.86 8.58
N PHE A 136 1.84 -4.92 8.41
CA PHE A 136 2.64 -4.77 7.20
C PHE A 136 4.04 -5.34 7.43
N VAL A 137 4.59 -6.01 6.41
CA VAL A 137 5.96 -6.55 6.40
C VAL A 137 6.80 -6.03 5.22
N ASN A 138 6.15 -5.42 4.22
CA ASN A 138 6.82 -4.80 3.08
C ASN A 138 6.01 -3.61 2.55
N PRO A 139 6.63 -2.67 1.77
CA PRO A 139 5.95 -1.47 1.29
C PRO A 139 5.21 -1.65 -0.04
N HIS A 140 5.29 -2.82 -0.68
CA HIS A 140 4.79 -3.05 -2.05
C HIS A 140 3.59 -3.97 -2.14
N GLY A 141 3.37 -4.84 -1.15
CA GLY A 141 2.24 -5.76 -1.13
C GLY A 141 2.47 -7.10 -1.84
N LEU A 142 3.72 -7.46 -2.16
CA LEU A 142 4.04 -8.82 -2.56
C LEU A 142 3.73 -9.77 -1.41
N HIS A 143 3.30 -10.98 -1.76
CA HIS A 143 2.80 -11.93 -0.79
C HIS A 143 3.81 -12.26 0.30
N ASP A 144 3.34 -12.16 1.53
CA ASP A 144 3.98 -12.65 2.74
C ASP A 144 2.84 -13.10 3.67
N PRO A 145 2.89 -14.29 4.26
CA PRO A 145 1.81 -14.79 5.13
C PRO A 145 1.58 -13.91 6.37
N ALA A 146 2.58 -13.17 6.82
CA ALA A 146 2.45 -12.24 7.94
C ALA A 146 1.87 -10.87 7.53
N GLN A 147 1.76 -10.56 6.22
CA GLN A 147 1.17 -9.31 5.75
C GLN A 147 -0.34 -9.46 5.62
N VAL A 148 -1.06 -8.95 6.61
CA VAL A 148 -2.52 -9.09 6.72
C VAL A 148 -3.19 -7.76 6.97
N THR A 149 -4.46 -7.67 6.58
CA THR A 149 -5.34 -6.53 6.82
C THR A 149 -6.80 -6.99 6.79
N THR A 150 -7.74 -6.04 6.91
CA THR A 150 -9.18 -6.26 6.68
C THR A 150 -9.72 -5.16 5.77
N ALA A 151 -10.87 -5.40 5.13
CA ALA A 151 -11.53 -4.36 4.33
C ALA A 151 -11.90 -3.14 5.19
N ARG A 152 -12.28 -3.37 6.46
CA ARG A 152 -12.53 -2.31 7.44
C ARG A 152 -11.28 -1.45 7.69
N ASP A 153 -10.15 -2.06 7.96
CA ASP A 153 -8.91 -1.34 8.25
C ASP A 153 -8.42 -0.57 7.02
N MET A 154 -8.57 -1.14 5.82
CA MET A 154 -8.26 -0.42 4.58
C MET A 154 -9.19 0.77 4.36
N GLY A 155 -10.45 0.71 4.81
CA GLY A 155 -11.37 1.85 4.86
C GLY A 155 -10.86 2.97 5.77
N LEU A 156 -10.36 2.63 6.97
CA LEU A 156 -9.75 3.59 7.91
C LEU A 156 -8.52 4.30 7.31
N LEU A 157 -7.76 3.59 6.47
CA LEU A 157 -6.63 4.19 5.74
C LEU A 157 -7.09 5.05 4.56
N ALA A 158 -8.13 4.62 3.84
CA ALA A 158 -8.62 5.33 2.65
C ALA A 158 -9.22 6.70 3.00
N ALA A 159 -9.97 6.79 4.10
CA ALA A 159 -10.66 8.01 4.49
C ALA A 159 -9.72 9.25 4.57
N PRO A 160 -8.59 9.24 5.31
CA PRO A 160 -7.69 10.38 5.33
C PRO A 160 -7.02 10.66 3.97
N LEU A 161 -6.77 9.64 3.13
CA LEU A 161 -6.15 9.83 1.82
C LEU A 161 -7.06 10.55 0.81
N VAL A 162 -8.37 10.48 0.97
CA VAL A 162 -9.33 11.19 0.10
C VAL A 162 -9.46 12.67 0.50
N HIS A 163 -9.20 13.00 1.77
CA HIS A 163 -9.34 14.37 2.31
C HIS A 163 -8.01 15.13 2.40
N GLU A 164 -6.92 14.49 2.10
CA GLU A 164 -5.56 15.05 2.12
C GLU A 164 -5.07 15.49 0.74
#